data_9d026d093376645118cd57521686394f
#
_entry.id   9d026d093376645118cd57521686394f
#
_cell.length_a   1.000
_cell.length_b   1.000
_cell.length_c   1.000
_cell.angle_alpha   90.00
_cell.angle_beta   90.00
_cell.angle_gamma   90.00
#
_symmetry.space_group_name_H-M   'P 1'
#
loop_
_entity.id
_entity.type
_entity.pdbx_description
1 polymer ?
#
loop_
_entity_poly.entity_id
_entity_poly.type
_entity_poly.pdbx_seq_one_letter_code
_entity_poly.pdbx_strand_id
1 'polypeptide(L)'
;WQGANESNYGIDIISLSWGITSHEGGGSDGEDMHSRILNEAMEAGIVVSVAAGNDGPDNDGLSGMGSSNLAITVGATDDINTVDREDDTVASYSSRGPRRDNADGNPLNELKPEISAPGTNIIQAEGCVTSGLCNNFLGGGASENGYTGRGSGTSYATPSVTGIIALMLEANPQLSPLEVKEILKITAERRGEPTQPDVDPFWNRDFGWG
;
A
#
# COMPACT_ATOMS: atom_id res chain seq x y z
N TRP A 1 7.03 -14.65 13.28
CA TRP A 1 6.45 -15.28 12.09
C TRP A 1 6.20 -16.78 12.28
N GLN A 2 7.07 -17.49 13.01
CA GLN A 2 6.84 -18.91 13.32
C GLN A 2 5.45 -19.14 13.96
N GLY A 3 5.04 -18.30 14.91
CA GLY A 3 3.74 -18.41 15.53
C GLY A 3 2.55 -18.19 14.58
N ALA A 4 2.71 -17.43 13.51
CA ALA A 4 1.67 -17.21 12.51
C ALA A 4 1.45 -18.46 11.64
N ASN A 5 2.53 -19.16 11.30
CA ASN A 5 2.48 -20.37 10.46
C ASN A 5 2.20 -21.66 11.26
N GLU A 6 2.43 -21.66 12.57
CA GLU A 6 2.23 -22.85 13.43
C GLU A 6 0.84 -22.90 14.06
N SER A 7 0.05 -21.83 13.96
CA SER A 7 -1.33 -21.82 14.47
C SER A 7 -2.30 -22.44 13.46
N ASN A 8 -3.36 -23.09 13.95
CA ASN A 8 -4.48 -23.53 13.10
C ASN A 8 -5.23 -22.35 12.42
N TYR A 9 -4.81 -21.12 12.70
CA TYR A 9 -5.32 -19.87 12.19
C TYR A 9 -4.16 -19.08 11.61
N GLY A 10 -3.47 -19.62 10.61
CA GLY A 10 -2.37 -18.94 9.92
C GLY A 10 -2.74 -17.53 9.47
N ILE A 11 -1.74 -16.68 9.32
CA ILE A 11 -1.89 -15.34 8.74
C ILE A 11 -1.44 -15.44 7.28
N ASP A 12 -2.36 -15.15 6.36
CA ASP A 12 -2.09 -15.16 4.92
C ASP A 12 -1.70 -13.78 4.42
N ILE A 13 -2.27 -12.73 5.02
CA ILE A 13 -2.09 -11.33 4.58
C ILE A 13 -1.87 -10.42 5.78
N ILE A 14 -0.94 -9.48 5.62
CA ILE A 14 -0.72 -8.35 6.53
C ILE A 14 -1.06 -7.06 5.79
N SER A 15 -1.95 -6.25 6.36
CA SER A 15 -2.29 -4.91 5.88
C SER A 15 -1.74 -3.85 6.81
N LEU A 16 -0.86 -2.97 6.32
CA LEU A 16 -0.20 -1.95 7.12
C LEU A 16 -0.55 -0.55 6.60
N SER A 17 -1.60 0.03 7.18
CA SER A 17 -1.95 1.45 6.98
C SER A 17 -1.12 2.35 7.90
N TRP A 18 0.16 2.05 8.04
CA TRP A 18 1.07 2.72 8.94
C TRP A 18 2.47 2.77 8.31
N GLY A 19 3.26 3.78 8.70
CA GLY A 19 4.62 3.96 8.25
C GLY A 19 5.39 4.86 9.21
N ILE A 20 6.71 4.83 9.10
CA ILE A 20 7.60 5.73 9.82
C ILE A 20 8.15 6.72 8.81
N THR A 21 7.90 8.00 9.04
CA THR A 21 8.46 9.06 8.21
C THR A 21 9.97 9.05 8.35
N SER A 22 10.68 8.93 7.24
CA SER A 22 12.12 9.16 7.21
C SER A 22 12.36 10.67 7.15
N HIS A 23 13.12 11.19 8.10
CA HIS A 23 13.58 12.59 8.09
C HIS A 23 14.97 12.74 7.46
N GLU A 24 15.55 11.65 6.96
CA GLU A 24 16.82 11.68 6.25
C GLU A 24 16.59 11.92 4.76
N GLY A 25 17.38 12.82 4.17
CA GLY A 25 17.27 13.16 2.76
C GLY A 25 17.33 11.93 1.86
N GLY A 26 16.34 11.81 0.96
CA GLY A 26 16.22 10.68 0.04
C GLY A 26 15.44 9.48 0.57
N GLY A 27 14.86 9.57 1.76
CA GLY A 27 14.03 8.50 2.31
C GLY A 27 14.79 7.22 2.66
N SER A 28 14.08 6.11 2.84
CA SER A 28 14.65 4.79 3.09
C SER A 28 15.10 4.13 1.77
N ASP A 29 16.14 3.30 1.88
CA ASP A 29 16.66 2.44 0.81
C ASP A 29 16.16 0.99 0.90
N GLY A 30 15.24 0.72 1.83
CA GLY A 30 14.71 -0.62 2.05
C GLY A 30 15.55 -1.52 2.95
N GLU A 31 16.68 -1.03 3.45
CA GLU A 31 17.58 -1.77 4.36
C GLU A 31 17.31 -1.47 5.83
N ASP A 32 16.36 -0.60 6.12
CA ASP A 32 15.93 -0.38 7.51
C ASP A 32 15.26 -1.63 8.10
N MET A 33 15.27 -1.71 9.43
CA MET A 33 14.77 -2.88 10.16
C MET A 33 13.32 -3.24 9.80
N HIS A 34 12.46 -2.25 9.58
CA HIS A 34 11.05 -2.47 9.28
C HIS A 34 10.86 -3.03 7.88
N SER A 35 11.55 -2.47 6.87
CA SER A 35 11.53 -2.98 5.50
C SER A 35 12.03 -4.43 5.45
N ARG A 36 13.08 -4.75 6.17
CA ARG A 36 13.63 -6.13 6.24
C ARG A 36 12.66 -7.11 6.88
N ILE A 37 11.98 -6.73 7.97
CA ILE A 37 10.94 -7.57 8.61
C ILE A 37 9.80 -7.86 7.63
N LEU A 38 9.40 -6.90 6.81
CA LEU A 38 8.36 -7.12 5.79
C LEU A 38 8.85 -8.05 4.69
N ASN A 39 10.12 -7.96 4.28
CA ASN A 39 10.72 -8.90 3.35
C ASN A 39 10.67 -10.33 3.92
N GLU A 40 11.08 -10.52 5.18
CA GLU A 40 11.02 -11.82 5.86
C GLU A 40 9.59 -12.38 5.93
N ALA A 41 8.57 -11.54 6.13
CA ALA A 41 7.17 -11.97 6.10
C ALA A 41 6.77 -12.47 4.72
N MET A 42 7.12 -11.75 3.65
CA MET A 42 6.86 -12.15 2.26
C MET A 42 7.58 -13.48 1.92
N GLU A 43 8.83 -13.64 2.34
CA GLU A 43 9.60 -14.88 2.18
C GLU A 43 9.00 -16.05 2.96
N ALA A 44 8.37 -15.78 4.11
CA ALA A 44 7.64 -16.78 4.90
C ALA A 44 6.27 -17.17 4.29
N GLY A 45 5.89 -16.61 3.15
CA GLY A 45 4.63 -16.91 2.47
C GLY A 45 3.45 -16.02 2.84
N ILE A 46 3.69 -14.92 3.58
CA ILE A 46 2.64 -13.98 3.98
C ILE A 46 2.65 -12.78 3.03
N VAL A 47 1.53 -12.49 2.37
CA VAL A 47 1.44 -11.32 1.50
C VAL A 47 1.36 -10.05 2.35
N VAL A 48 2.21 -9.08 2.07
CA VAL A 48 2.23 -7.80 2.80
C VAL A 48 1.85 -6.66 1.87
N SER A 49 0.80 -5.92 2.21
CA SER A 49 0.49 -4.61 1.62
C SER A 49 0.76 -3.50 2.62
N VAL A 50 1.38 -2.42 2.16
CA VAL A 50 1.82 -1.30 3.02
C VAL A 50 1.56 0.05 2.36
N ALA A 51 1.15 1.02 3.16
CA ALA A 51 0.90 2.39 2.69
C ALA A 51 2.21 3.08 2.23
N ALA A 52 2.16 3.78 1.10
CA ALA A 52 3.30 4.53 0.59
C ALA A 52 3.68 5.74 1.47
N GLY A 53 2.71 6.27 2.22
CA GLY A 53 2.85 7.49 3.03
C GLY A 53 2.05 8.66 2.46
N ASN A 54 1.96 9.73 3.25
CA ASN A 54 1.12 10.91 2.94
C ASN A 54 1.95 12.21 2.92
N ASP A 55 3.21 12.14 2.51
CA ASP A 55 4.15 13.25 2.49
C ASP A 55 4.32 13.87 1.08
N GLY A 56 3.54 13.38 0.09
CA GLY A 56 3.59 13.88 -1.30
C GLY A 56 3.02 15.29 -1.46
N PRO A 57 3.16 15.90 -2.67
CA PRO A 57 3.85 15.34 -3.86
C PRO A 57 5.38 15.49 -3.83
N ASP A 58 5.90 16.35 -2.96
CA ASP A 58 7.31 16.76 -2.92
C ASP A 58 8.10 15.99 -1.83
N ASN A 59 7.68 14.76 -1.52
CA ASN A 59 8.41 13.90 -0.60
C ASN A 59 9.80 13.56 -1.15
N ASP A 60 10.77 13.53 -0.26
CA ASP A 60 12.14 13.16 -0.57
C ASP A 60 12.33 11.64 -0.38
N GLY A 61 11.85 10.87 -1.34
CA GLY A 61 11.84 9.40 -1.28
C GLY A 61 10.73 8.83 -0.40
N LEU A 62 10.64 7.50 -0.36
CA LEU A 62 9.67 6.79 0.47
C LEU A 62 10.22 6.49 1.87
N SER A 63 9.36 6.56 2.86
CA SER A 63 9.73 6.21 4.23
C SER A 63 9.77 4.70 4.45
N GLY A 64 10.53 4.28 5.44
CA GLY A 64 10.70 2.94 5.99
C GLY A 64 9.91 1.81 5.35
N MET A 65 8.82 1.37 5.93
CA MET A 65 8.04 0.20 5.46
C MET A 65 7.65 0.24 3.99
N GLY A 66 7.32 1.43 3.45
CA GLY A 66 7.00 1.62 2.04
C GLY A 66 8.17 1.39 1.08
N SER A 67 9.38 1.24 1.60
CA SER A 67 10.61 0.99 0.85
C SER A 67 11.03 -0.48 0.81
N SER A 68 10.27 -1.39 1.44
CA SER A 68 10.53 -2.83 1.43
C SER A 68 10.62 -3.36 -0.01
N ASN A 69 11.64 -4.18 -0.33
CA ASN A 69 11.83 -4.76 -1.66
C ASN A 69 10.65 -5.65 -2.08
N LEU A 70 10.15 -6.45 -1.14
CA LEU A 70 9.18 -7.50 -1.45
C LEU A 70 7.74 -7.07 -1.20
N ALA A 71 7.45 -6.27 -0.17
CA ALA A 71 6.09 -5.84 0.15
C ALA A 71 5.45 -5.04 -1.00
N ILE A 72 4.14 -5.08 -1.07
CA ILE A 72 3.32 -4.34 -2.04
C ILE A 72 3.03 -2.96 -1.46
N THR A 73 3.72 -1.94 -1.95
CA THR A 73 3.55 -0.55 -1.52
C THR A 73 2.42 0.10 -2.30
N VAL A 74 1.47 0.69 -1.58
CA VAL A 74 0.22 1.20 -2.14
C VAL A 74 0.17 2.72 -2.07
N GLY A 75 0.09 3.37 -3.22
CA GLY A 75 -0.22 4.78 -3.38
C GLY A 75 -1.72 5.07 -3.30
N ALA A 76 -2.10 6.34 -3.24
CA ALA A 76 -3.48 6.76 -3.20
C ALA A 76 -3.89 7.55 -4.44
N THR A 77 -5.06 7.22 -4.99
CA THR A 77 -5.75 8.03 -6.01
C THR A 77 -6.92 8.81 -5.39
N ASP A 78 -7.30 9.87 -6.09
CA ASP A 78 -8.55 10.59 -5.88
C ASP A 78 -9.46 10.26 -7.07
N ASP A 79 -10.48 9.47 -6.81
CA ASP A 79 -11.52 9.07 -7.78
C ASP A 79 -12.63 10.11 -7.90
N ILE A 80 -12.46 11.26 -7.24
CA ILE A 80 -13.45 12.35 -7.12
C ILE A 80 -14.89 11.87 -6.86
N ASN A 81 -15.01 10.64 -6.35
CA ASN A 81 -16.25 9.92 -6.06
C ASN A 81 -17.14 9.72 -7.29
N THR A 82 -16.55 9.51 -8.46
CA THR A 82 -17.24 9.10 -9.69
C THR A 82 -17.02 7.63 -9.99
N VAL A 83 -17.72 7.10 -10.99
CA VAL A 83 -17.49 5.75 -11.54
C VAL A 83 -16.65 5.78 -12.81
N ASP A 84 -16.38 6.97 -13.31
CA ASP A 84 -15.48 7.19 -14.42
C ASP A 84 -14.04 7.12 -13.92
N ARG A 85 -13.27 6.22 -14.47
CA ARG A 85 -11.87 6.05 -14.05
C ARG A 85 -10.91 6.90 -14.87
N GLU A 86 -11.37 7.53 -15.95
CA GLU A 86 -10.50 8.40 -16.74
C GLU A 86 -10.23 9.75 -16.05
N ASP A 87 -11.08 10.15 -15.12
CA ASP A 87 -10.91 11.37 -14.33
C ASP A 87 -10.15 11.17 -13.02
N ASP A 88 -9.77 9.93 -12.68
CA ASP A 88 -8.95 9.62 -11.51
C ASP A 88 -7.58 10.27 -11.60
N THR A 89 -7.18 10.88 -10.50
CA THR A 89 -5.86 11.50 -10.36
C THR A 89 -5.09 10.90 -9.19
N VAL A 90 -3.75 11.06 -9.18
CA VAL A 90 -2.99 10.74 -7.98
C VAL A 90 -3.37 11.74 -6.88
N ALA A 91 -3.65 11.24 -5.67
CA ALA A 91 -3.93 12.10 -4.53
C ALA A 91 -2.72 12.99 -4.21
N SER A 92 -2.95 14.30 -3.99
CA SER A 92 -1.86 15.25 -3.79
C SER A 92 -0.95 14.91 -2.62
N TYR A 93 -1.49 14.29 -1.59
CA TYR A 93 -0.73 13.86 -0.41
C TYR A 93 0.00 12.54 -0.59
N SER A 94 -0.35 11.70 -1.59
CA SER A 94 0.27 10.39 -1.76
C SER A 94 1.78 10.52 -1.94
N SER A 95 2.55 9.81 -1.12
CA SER A 95 4.00 9.75 -1.31
C SER A 95 4.32 9.07 -2.64
N ARG A 96 5.37 9.55 -3.29
CA ARG A 96 5.78 9.20 -4.65
C ARG A 96 7.16 8.58 -4.65
N GLY A 97 7.36 7.67 -5.59
CA GLY A 97 8.65 7.03 -5.79
C GLY A 97 9.62 7.82 -6.69
N PRO A 98 10.73 7.19 -7.04
CA PRO A 98 11.19 5.91 -6.53
C PRO A 98 11.66 5.97 -5.06
N ARG A 99 11.88 4.83 -4.41
CA ARG A 99 12.65 4.80 -3.17
C ARG A 99 14.14 5.04 -3.45
N ARG A 100 14.92 5.30 -2.41
CA ARG A 100 16.36 5.44 -2.52
C ARG A 100 17.01 4.10 -2.92
N ASP A 101 18.01 4.18 -3.80
CA ASP A 101 18.85 3.04 -4.21
C ASP A 101 19.68 2.53 -3.01
N ASN A 102 19.70 1.22 -2.80
CA ASN A 102 20.54 0.53 -1.81
C ASN A 102 21.81 -0.09 -2.42
N ALA A 103 22.05 0.17 -3.68
CA ALA A 103 23.18 -0.35 -4.45
C ALA A 103 23.21 -1.90 -4.56
N ASP A 104 22.05 -2.57 -4.51
CA ASP A 104 21.94 -4.02 -4.71
C ASP A 104 22.10 -4.44 -6.18
N GLY A 105 22.14 -3.48 -7.09
CA GLY A 105 22.26 -3.69 -8.53
C GLY A 105 20.97 -4.12 -9.21
N ASN A 106 19.83 -4.08 -8.53
CA ASN A 106 18.54 -4.38 -9.09
C ASN A 106 17.61 -3.14 -9.05
N PRO A 107 17.60 -2.29 -10.07
CA PRO A 107 16.84 -1.05 -10.09
C PRO A 107 15.31 -1.24 -10.04
N LEU A 108 14.82 -2.47 -10.25
CA LEU A 108 13.38 -2.77 -10.09
C LEU A 108 12.94 -2.67 -8.63
N ASN A 109 13.85 -2.83 -7.68
CA ASN A 109 13.55 -2.72 -6.25
C ASN A 109 13.26 -1.27 -5.81
N GLU A 110 13.75 -0.27 -6.56
CA GLU A 110 13.48 1.15 -6.29
C GLU A 110 12.10 1.60 -6.79
N LEU A 111 11.48 0.84 -7.70
CA LEU A 111 10.21 1.21 -8.31
C LEU A 111 9.03 1.01 -7.33
N LYS A 112 8.80 2.03 -6.52
CA LYS A 112 7.72 2.15 -5.53
C LYS A 112 6.90 3.44 -5.79
N PRO A 113 5.59 3.44 -5.55
CA PRO A 113 4.75 2.32 -5.13
C PRO A 113 4.62 1.26 -6.23
N GLU A 114 4.16 0.05 -5.86
CA GLU A 114 3.79 -0.97 -6.84
C GLU A 114 2.46 -0.67 -7.51
N ILE A 115 1.49 -0.20 -6.74
CA ILE A 115 0.13 0.00 -7.22
C ILE A 115 -0.52 1.17 -6.48
N SER A 116 -1.55 1.74 -7.07
CA SER A 116 -2.40 2.74 -6.41
C SER A 116 -3.84 2.27 -6.34
N ALA A 117 -4.57 2.82 -5.37
CA ALA A 117 -6.00 2.56 -5.21
C ALA A 117 -6.70 3.82 -4.67
N PRO A 118 -8.03 3.93 -4.81
CA PRO A 118 -8.78 5.04 -4.23
C PRO A 118 -8.51 5.21 -2.73
N GLY A 119 -8.08 6.40 -2.35
CA GLY A 119 -7.70 6.74 -0.98
C GLY A 119 -8.22 8.09 -0.51
N THR A 120 -9.00 8.82 -1.34
CA THR A 120 -9.50 10.16 -1.01
C THR A 120 -11.01 10.12 -0.77
N ASN A 121 -11.45 10.75 0.32
CA ASN A 121 -12.86 10.81 0.70
C ASN A 121 -13.55 9.43 0.85
N ILE A 122 -12.84 8.44 1.32
CA ILE A 122 -13.33 7.07 1.46
C ILE A 122 -14.25 6.93 2.67
N ILE A 123 -15.36 6.24 2.48
CA ILE A 123 -16.25 5.76 3.54
C ILE A 123 -15.92 4.31 3.80
N GLN A 124 -15.66 3.95 5.04
CA GLN A 124 -15.35 2.58 5.44
C GLN A 124 -16.27 2.09 6.56
N ALA A 125 -16.25 0.79 6.82
CA ALA A 125 -16.98 0.22 7.94
C ALA A 125 -16.47 0.81 9.27
N GLU A 126 -17.41 1.14 10.17
CA GLU A 126 -17.09 1.62 11.50
C GLU A 126 -16.77 0.44 12.42
N GLY A 127 -15.55 0.46 13.00
CA GLY A 127 -15.13 -0.57 13.95
C GLY A 127 -15.82 -0.48 15.30
N CYS A 128 -16.50 0.61 15.59
CA CYS A 128 -17.15 0.87 16.84
C CYS A 128 -18.62 1.24 16.65
N VAL A 129 -19.49 0.26 16.78
CA VAL A 129 -20.95 0.41 16.59
C VAL A 129 -21.74 0.54 17.90
N THR A 130 -21.07 0.49 19.06
CA THR A 130 -21.72 0.57 20.36
C THR A 130 -21.38 1.88 21.05
N SER A 131 -22.39 2.73 21.24
CA SER A 131 -22.25 3.99 21.98
C SER A 131 -21.73 3.75 23.40
N GLY A 132 -20.74 4.53 23.81
CA GLY A 132 -20.18 4.53 25.16
C GLY A 132 -18.88 3.76 25.35
N LEU A 133 -18.48 2.88 24.41
CA LEU A 133 -17.21 2.14 24.45
C LEU A 133 -16.20 2.63 23.40
N CYS A 134 -16.63 3.52 22.51
CA CYS A 134 -15.83 4.02 21.43
C CYS A 134 -15.13 5.33 21.83
N ASN A 135 -13.97 5.23 22.47
CA ASN A 135 -13.05 6.33 22.53
C ASN A 135 -12.30 6.39 21.19
N ASN A 136 -12.87 7.13 20.26
CA ASN A 136 -12.22 7.37 18.99
C ASN A 136 -10.99 8.23 19.23
N PHE A 137 -9.82 7.65 19.05
CA PHE A 137 -8.53 8.38 19.06
C PHE A 137 -8.52 9.53 18.03
N LEU A 138 -9.39 9.47 17.02
CA LEU A 138 -9.58 10.48 15.98
C LEU A 138 -10.86 11.32 16.12
N GLY A 139 -11.57 11.23 17.24
CA GLY A 139 -12.63 12.18 17.63
C GLY A 139 -14.02 11.94 17.06
N GLY A 140 -14.33 10.76 16.54
CA GLY A 140 -15.69 10.40 16.10
C GLY A 140 -16.41 9.49 17.11
N GLY A 141 -17.69 9.68 17.35
CA GLY A 141 -18.54 8.73 18.09
C GLY A 141 -18.96 7.55 17.21
N ALA A 142 -19.61 6.55 17.82
CA ALA A 142 -20.22 5.46 17.06
C ALA A 142 -21.20 6.01 16.01
N SER A 143 -21.11 5.50 14.78
CA SER A 143 -22.05 5.86 13.74
C SER A 143 -23.35 5.09 13.88
N GLU A 144 -24.48 5.71 13.57
CA GLU A 144 -25.79 5.06 13.62
C GLU A 144 -25.98 4.00 12.51
N ASN A 145 -25.22 4.12 11.42
CA ASN A 145 -25.34 3.26 10.24
C ASN A 145 -24.16 2.28 10.05
N GLY A 146 -23.22 2.22 10.99
CA GLY A 146 -22.07 1.32 10.93
C GLY A 146 -20.96 1.75 9.96
N TYR A 147 -20.98 2.98 9.48
CA TYR A 147 -19.96 3.54 8.60
C TYR A 147 -19.32 4.80 9.17
N THR A 148 -18.06 5.00 8.88
CA THR A 148 -17.34 6.22 9.26
C THR A 148 -17.76 7.41 8.40
N GLY A 149 -17.41 8.62 8.84
CA GLY A 149 -17.30 9.75 7.95
C GLY A 149 -16.21 9.54 6.89
N ARG A 150 -16.18 10.40 5.88
CA ARG A 150 -15.16 10.36 4.82
C ARG A 150 -13.78 10.66 5.36
N GLY A 151 -12.81 9.84 4.98
CA GLY A 151 -11.40 10.00 5.32
C GLY A 151 -10.49 9.87 4.10
N SER A 152 -9.26 10.38 4.22
CA SER A 152 -8.29 10.37 3.12
C SER A 152 -6.91 9.96 3.62
N GLY A 153 -6.17 9.24 2.79
CA GLY A 153 -4.82 8.77 3.06
C GLY A 153 -4.49 7.50 2.29
N THR A 154 -3.22 7.22 2.07
CA THR A 154 -2.76 5.91 1.60
C THR A 154 -3.18 4.80 2.57
N SER A 155 -3.50 5.16 3.82
CA SER A 155 -4.08 4.27 4.83
C SER A 155 -5.47 3.74 4.46
N TYR A 156 -6.20 4.40 3.57
CA TYR A 156 -7.49 3.94 3.04
C TYR A 156 -7.32 3.14 1.74
N ALA A 157 -6.35 3.49 0.92
CA ALA A 157 -6.01 2.75 -0.30
C ALA A 157 -5.46 1.35 -0.01
N THR A 158 -4.58 1.23 0.99
CA THR A 158 -3.92 -0.03 1.35
C THR A 158 -4.90 -1.16 1.68
N PRO A 159 -5.90 -1.00 2.56
CA PRO A 159 -6.85 -2.08 2.87
C PRO A 159 -7.75 -2.44 1.68
N SER A 160 -7.96 -1.54 0.72
CA SER A 160 -8.68 -1.86 -0.51
C SER A 160 -7.90 -2.87 -1.35
N VAL A 161 -6.59 -2.64 -1.54
CA VAL A 161 -5.68 -3.60 -2.19
C VAL A 161 -5.61 -4.90 -1.39
N THR A 162 -5.56 -4.83 -0.05
CA THR A 162 -5.59 -6.01 0.82
C THR A 162 -6.83 -6.88 0.58
N GLY A 163 -7.98 -6.25 0.41
CA GLY A 163 -9.23 -6.95 0.08
C GLY A 163 -9.17 -7.66 -1.28
N ILE A 164 -8.56 -7.03 -2.29
CA ILE A 164 -8.32 -7.66 -3.60
C ILE A 164 -7.39 -8.86 -3.45
N ILE A 165 -6.30 -8.73 -2.68
CA ILE A 165 -5.37 -9.83 -2.40
C ILE A 165 -6.11 -11.01 -1.74
N ALA A 166 -7.00 -10.73 -0.79
CA ALA A 166 -7.81 -11.78 -0.14
C ALA A 166 -8.67 -12.55 -1.15
N LEU A 167 -9.31 -11.84 -2.09
CA LEU A 167 -10.08 -12.48 -3.16
C LEU A 167 -9.19 -13.28 -4.13
N MET A 168 -7.98 -12.82 -4.41
CA MET A 168 -7.02 -13.57 -5.22
C MET A 168 -6.63 -14.89 -4.56
N LEU A 169 -6.34 -14.87 -3.25
CA LEU A 169 -6.00 -16.07 -2.49
C LEU A 169 -7.20 -17.00 -2.29
N GLU A 170 -8.44 -16.45 -2.19
CA GLU A 170 -9.65 -17.28 -2.22
C GLU A 170 -9.81 -18.00 -3.56
N ALA A 171 -9.55 -17.31 -4.67
CA ALA A 171 -9.63 -17.90 -6.01
C ALA A 171 -8.51 -18.93 -6.27
N ASN A 172 -7.32 -18.69 -5.76
CA ASN A 172 -6.18 -19.61 -5.86
C ASN A 172 -5.29 -19.54 -4.61
N PRO A 173 -5.52 -20.42 -3.63
CA PRO A 173 -4.76 -20.45 -2.37
C PRO A 173 -3.27 -20.85 -2.52
N GLN A 174 -2.83 -21.22 -3.70
CA GLN A 174 -1.45 -21.64 -3.96
C GLN A 174 -0.58 -20.48 -4.48
N LEU A 175 -1.13 -19.29 -4.66
CA LEU A 175 -0.34 -18.13 -5.08
C LEU A 175 0.68 -17.77 -4.00
N SER A 176 1.92 -17.69 -4.41
CA SER A 176 2.98 -17.12 -3.56
C SER A 176 2.83 -15.59 -3.46
N PRO A 177 3.39 -14.95 -2.43
CA PRO A 177 3.35 -13.49 -2.29
C PRO A 177 3.90 -12.74 -3.50
N LEU A 178 4.95 -13.26 -4.13
CA LEU A 178 5.53 -12.64 -5.33
C LEU A 178 4.64 -12.80 -6.56
N GLU A 179 3.96 -13.93 -6.71
CA GLU A 179 2.98 -14.10 -7.79
C GLU A 179 1.79 -13.15 -7.62
N VAL A 180 1.29 -12.96 -6.40
CA VAL A 180 0.27 -11.95 -6.10
C VAL A 180 0.73 -10.55 -6.52
N LYS A 181 1.94 -10.17 -6.11
CA LYS A 181 2.55 -8.87 -6.47
C LYS A 181 2.64 -8.70 -7.99
N GLU A 182 3.15 -9.70 -8.71
CA GLU A 182 3.29 -9.63 -10.17
C GLU A 182 1.93 -9.60 -10.89
N ILE A 183 0.94 -10.37 -10.44
CA ILE A 183 -0.41 -10.31 -11.01
C ILE A 183 -1.00 -8.91 -10.85
N LEU A 184 -0.91 -8.29 -9.67
CA LEU A 184 -1.36 -6.92 -9.46
C LEU A 184 -0.67 -5.95 -10.43
N LYS A 185 0.65 -6.02 -10.57
CA LYS A 185 1.43 -5.16 -11.47
C LYS A 185 1.03 -5.32 -12.94
N ILE A 186 0.83 -6.53 -13.43
CA ILE A 186 0.52 -6.77 -14.84
C ILE A 186 -0.94 -6.55 -15.22
N THR A 187 -1.85 -6.64 -14.24
CA THR A 187 -3.30 -6.48 -14.48
C THR A 187 -3.84 -5.09 -14.13
N ALA A 188 -3.06 -4.29 -13.42
CA ALA A 188 -3.44 -2.92 -13.10
C ALA A 188 -3.66 -2.07 -14.35
N GLU A 189 -4.63 -1.17 -14.28
CA GLU A 189 -4.88 -0.21 -15.34
C GLU A 189 -3.78 0.85 -15.37
N ARG A 190 -3.02 0.89 -16.46
CA ARG A 190 -1.90 1.83 -16.60
C ARG A 190 -2.36 3.27 -16.51
N ARG A 191 -1.65 4.06 -15.69
CA ARG A 191 -1.92 5.48 -15.47
C ARG A 191 -0.64 6.29 -15.60
N GLY A 192 -0.75 7.44 -16.28
CA GLY A 192 0.38 8.33 -16.52
C GLY A 192 1.44 7.74 -17.46
N GLU A 193 2.36 8.60 -17.90
CA GLU A 193 3.49 8.18 -18.71
C GLU A 193 4.57 7.54 -17.85
N PRO A 194 5.31 6.53 -18.35
CA PRO A 194 6.43 5.94 -17.62
C PRO A 194 7.47 6.98 -17.22
N THR A 195 7.92 6.95 -15.97
CA THR A 195 8.90 7.92 -15.46
C THR A 195 10.32 7.39 -15.40
N GLN A 196 10.50 6.06 -15.52
CA GLN A 196 11.80 5.39 -15.64
C GLN A 196 11.78 4.31 -16.74
N PRO A 197 11.55 4.69 -18.00
CA PRO A 197 11.35 3.74 -19.10
C PRO A 197 12.54 2.84 -19.40
N ASP A 198 13.77 3.26 -19.02
CA ASP A 198 14.98 2.46 -19.16
C ASP A 198 15.07 1.31 -18.15
N VAL A 199 14.32 1.39 -17.04
CA VAL A 199 14.22 0.36 -15.99
C VAL A 199 12.97 -0.48 -16.21
N ASP A 200 11.81 0.17 -16.33
CA ASP A 200 10.53 -0.47 -16.61
C ASP A 200 9.65 0.45 -17.47
N PRO A 201 9.21 0.00 -18.66
CA PRO A 201 8.45 0.82 -19.59
C PRO A 201 7.00 1.06 -19.18
N PHE A 202 6.56 0.54 -18.03
CA PHE A 202 5.18 0.63 -17.58
C PHE A 202 5.03 1.32 -16.22
N TRP A 203 6.12 1.47 -15.48
CA TRP A 203 6.06 2.07 -14.15
C TRP A 203 6.01 3.60 -14.19
N ASN A 204 5.13 4.17 -13.37
CA ASN A 204 4.99 5.60 -13.13
C ASN A 204 5.22 5.91 -11.65
N ARG A 205 5.97 6.99 -11.35
CA ARG A 205 6.32 7.35 -9.96
C ARG A 205 5.12 7.69 -9.08
N ASP A 206 4.01 8.11 -9.71
CA ASP A 206 2.82 8.58 -9.03
C ASP A 206 1.83 7.45 -8.76
N PHE A 207 1.68 6.52 -9.73
CA PHE A 207 0.68 5.47 -9.71
C PHE A 207 1.27 4.06 -9.52
N GLY A 208 2.57 3.88 -9.66
CA GLY A 208 3.16 2.55 -9.74
C GLY A 208 2.94 1.93 -11.12
N TRP A 209 2.54 0.68 -11.16
CA TRP A 209 2.12 0.01 -12.39
C TRP A 209 0.64 0.25 -12.74
N GLY A 210 -0.10 1.00 -11.90
CA GLY A 210 -1.50 1.40 -12.11
C GLY A 210 -2.29 1.61 -10.85
#